data_cd8ed6b631b327eef21af3db449b19b7
#
_entry.id   cd8ed6b631b327eef21af3db449b19b7
#
_cell.length_a   1.000
_cell.length_b   1.000
_cell.length_c   1.000
_cell.angle_alpha   90.00
_cell.angle_beta   90.00
_cell.angle_gamma   90.00
#
_symmetry.space_group_name_H-M   'P 1'
#
loop_
_entity.id
_entity.type
_entity.pdbx_description
1 polymer ?
#
loop_
_entity_poly.entity_id
_entity_poly.type
_entity_poly.pdbx_seq_one_letter_code
_entity_poly.pdbx_strand_id
1 'polypeptide(L)'
;AITSGFGIGGFPAGHVNRSTTVDLGRNQWESHTNTQLAQQAEVNVAGFVTLNHATRTAEITVEVYYTANSSQSTNYLTIMMLQDSILGNQSGNYYNPSQMLNGQYVHQHVLRDVVTSTWGDEISPTTAGTLITKNYTYQIPESIGVPNGVEVDLNNILFLAFVTEKYDGTPTRPILNVCEIEGLEPIIYDVEICQGESYNENGFNINNPAPGTYHDSYINEDGRSIILNLTVYPTHERSLQTSICEGNDFHYGAFHFESPSAGVHTQENILQTIHGCDSLIIMTLTVHP
;
A
#
# COMPACT_ATOMS: atom_id res chain seq x y z
N ALA A 1 -27.30 9.50 1.37
CA ALA A 1 -27.17 10.97 1.42
C ALA A 1 -26.84 11.55 0.04
N ILE A 2 -25.74 11.13 -0.60
CA ILE A 2 -25.29 11.68 -1.90
C ILE A 2 -26.34 11.47 -2.99
N THR A 3 -26.81 10.24 -3.19
CA THR A 3 -27.82 9.89 -4.23
C THR A 3 -29.09 10.72 -4.11
N SER A 4 -29.63 10.87 -2.90
CA SER A 4 -30.83 11.69 -2.66
C SER A 4 -30.56 13.19 -2.79
N GLY A 5 -29.35 13.63 -2.43
CA GLY A 5 -28.93 15.04 -2.53
C GLY A 5 -28.83 15.52 -3.99
N PHE A 6 -28.50 14.63 -4.92
CA PHE A 6 -28.40 14.95 -6.35
C PHE A 6 -29.60 14.47 -7.19
N GLY A 7 -30.63 13.95 -6.58
CA GLY A 7 -31.86 13.59 -7.27
C GLY A 7 -31.69 12.51 -8.34
N ILE A 8 -30.75 11.57 -8.16
CA ILE A 8 -30.52 10.49 -9.12
C ILE A 8 -31.73 9.55 -9.15
N GLY A 9 -32.39 9.50 -10.29
CA GLY A 9 -33.64 8.77 -10.47
C GLY A 9 -33.50 7.32 -10.92
N GLY A 10 -32.33 6.90 -11.36
CA GLY A 10 -32.06 5.55 -11.85
C GLY A 10 -30.58 5.30 -12.16
N PHE A 11 -30.25 4.06 -12.53
CA PHE A 11 -28.89 3.65 -12.85
C PHE A 11 -28.82 2.90 -14.18
N PRO A 12 -27.77 3.12 -15.00
CA PRO A 12 -26.63 4.01 -14.79
C PRO A 12 -26.93 5.46 -15.13
N ALA A 13 -26.73 6.35 -14.18
CA ALA A 13 -26.86 7.79 -14.35
C ALA A 13 -25.85 8.51 -13.45
N GLY A 14 -25.60 9.78 -13.69
CA GLY A 14 -24.68 10.58 -12.91
C GLY A 14 -24.66 12.05 -13.31
N HIS A 15 -23.83 12.80 -12.62
CA HIS A 15 -23.57 14.20 -12.93
C HIS A 15 -22.12 14.37 -13.36
N VAL A 16 -21.87 15.18 -14.37
CA VAL A 16 -20.54 15.66 -14.70
C VAL A 16 -20.35 16.99 -13.97
N ASN A 17 -19.35 17.07 -13.10
CA ASN A 17 -18.95 18.27 -12.36
C ASN A 17 -20.09 18.94 -11.57
N ARG A 18 -21.17 18.22 -11.23
CA ARG A 18 -22.37 18.80 -10.61
C ARG A 18 -22.92 20.02 -11.38
N SER A 19 -22.73 20.05 -12.69
CA SER A 19 -23.06 21.20 -13.56
C SER A 19 -24.48 21.21 -14.08
N THR A 20 -25.24 20.12 -13.84
CA THR A 20 -26.63 20.00 -14.29
C THR A 20 -27.59 19.78 -13.12
N THR A 21 -28.87 20.21 -13.27
CA THR A 21 -29.93 20.01 -12.28
C THR A 21 -30.55 18.61 -12.35
N VAL A 22 -30.27 17.87 -13.43
CA VAL A 22 -30.76 16.51 -13.67
C VAL A 22 -29.59 15.58 -13.93
N ASP A 23 -29.75 14.31 -13.59
CA ASP A 23 -28.79 13.27 -13.90
C ASP A 23 -28.66 13.06 -15.42
N LEU A 24 -27.47 12.71 -15.85
CA LEU A 24 -27.08 12.49 -17.22
C LEU A 24 -27.03 11.00 -17.55
N GLY A 25 -27.56 10.61 -18.70
CA GLY A 25 -27.30 9.30 -19.27
C GLY A 25 -25.86 9.18 -19.83
N ARG A 26 -25.35 7.95 -19.93
CA ARG A 26 -23.98 7.66 -20.38
C ARG A 26 -23.57 8.32 -21.72
N ASN A 27 -24.52 8.44 -22.64
CA ASN A 27 -24.29 9.06 -23.95
C ASN A 27 -24.04 10.58 -23.89
N GLN A 28 -24.26 11.21 -22.76
CA GLN A 28 -24.09 12.65 -22.55
C GLN A 28 -22.79 12.97 -21.78
N TRP A 29 -22.19 11.99 -21.12
CA TRP A 29 -21.04 12.23 -20.24
C TRP A 29 -19.84 12.83 -20.98
N GLU A 30 -19.46 12.29 -22.13
CA GLU A 30 -18.32 12.77 -22.89
C GLU A 30 -18.46 14.25 -23.28
N SER A 31 -19.60 14.65 -23.86
CA SER A 31 -19.82 16.03 -24.28
C SER A 31 -19.82 17.02 -23.11
N HIS A 32 -20.43 16.63 -21.97
CA HIS A 32 -20.42 17.45 -20.76
C HIS A 32 -19.03 17.53 -20.14
N THR A 33 -18.26 16.43 -20.12
CA THR A 33 -16.89 16.41 -19.63
C THR A 33 -16.00 17.34 -20.46
N ASN A 34 -16.07 17.26 -21.80
CA ASN A 34 -15.30 18.14 -22.70
C ASN A 34 -15.64 19.61 -22.49
N THR A 35 -16.91 19.92 -22.24
CA THR A 35 -17.34 21.29 -21.92
C THR A 35 -16.72 21.79 -20.60
N GLN A 36 -16.66 20.95 -19.58
CA GLN A 36 -16.06 21.32 -18.30
C GLN A 36 -14.53 21.49 -18.41
N LEU A 37 -13.85 20.58 -19.09
CA LEU A 37 -12.39 20.64 -19.27
C LEU A 37 -11.93 21.87 -20.08
N ALA A 38 -12.81 22.47 -20.88
CA ALA A 38 -12.51 23.70 -21.62
C ALA A 38 -12.57 24.98 -20.76
N GLN A 39 -13.05 24.89 -19.52
CA GLN A 39 -13.15 26.02 -18.61
C GLN A 39 -11.85 26.24 -17.86
N GLN A 40 -11.52 27.52 -17.58
CA GLN A 40 -10.38 27.87 -16.74
C GLN A 40 -10.74 27.66 -15.27
N ALA A 41 -9.92 26.90 -14.54
CA ALA A 41 -10.07 26.73 -13.10
C ALA A 41 -9.61 28.00 -12.35
N GLU A 42 -10.43 28.45 -11.40
CA GLU A 42 -10.11 29.59 -10.51
C GLU A 42 -9.32 29.18 -9.26
N VAL A 43 -9.16 27.88 -9.02
CA VAL A 43 -8.46 27.30 -7.88
C VAL A 43 -7.66 26.09 -8.32
N ASN A 44 -6.45 25.93 -7.80
CA ASN A 44 -5.64 24.73 -7.90
C ASN A 44 -5.77 23.92 -6.62
N VAL A 45 -5.80 22.61 -6.75
CA VAL A 45 -5.82 21.66 -5.64
C VAL A 45 -4.67 20.69 -5.82
N ALA A 46 -3.89 20.47 -4.79
CA ALA A 46 -2.84 19.46 -4.72
C ALA A 46 -2.88 18.77 -3.38
N GLY A 47 -2.35 17.58 -3.26
CA GLY A 47 -2.30 16.88 -1.99
C GLY A 47 -1.32 15.71 -2.02
N PHE A 48 -0.89 15.31 -0.84
CA PHE A 48 -0.11 14.10 -0.64
C PHE A 48 -0.63 13.34 0.59
N VAL A 49 -0.44 12.03 0.58
CA VAL A 49 -0.82 11.14 1.67
C VAL A 49 0.36 10.27 2.07
N THR A 50 0.57 10.16 3.38
CA THR A 50 1.43 9.15 3.98
C THR A 50 0.57 8.08 4.62
N LEU A 51 0.74 6.83 4.21
CA LEU A 51 -0.05 5.70 4.68
C LEU A 51 0.79 4.81 5.60
N ASN A 52 0.40 4.72 6.86
CA ASN A 52 0.97 3.76 7.80
C ASN A 52 0.15 2.46 7.74
N HIS A 53 0.71 1.43 7.11
CA HIS A 53 0.06 0.12 6.95
C HIS A 53 -0.16 -0.60 8.28
N ALA A 54 0.76 -0.49 9.23
CA ALA A 54 0.68 -1.20 10.52
C ALA A 54 -0.44 -0.65 11.41
N THR A 55 -0.63 0.67 11.42
CA THR A 55 -1.68 1.34 12.20
C THR A 55 -2.93 1.61 11.37
N ARG A 56 -2.92 1.37 10.06
CA ARG A 56 -3.98 1.72 9.11
C ARG A 56 -4.37 3.21 9.19
N THR A 57 -3.39 4.09 9.32
CA THR A 57 -3.60 5.54 9.46
C THR A 57 -3.10 6.25 8.22
N ALA A 58 -3.91 7.14 7.65
CA ALA A 58 -3.54 8.05 6.59
C ALA A 58 -3.34 9.47 7.15
N GLU A 59 -2.14 10.03 6.95
CA GLU A 59 -1.85 11.44 7.19
C GLU A 59 -1.94 12.17 5.84
N ILE A 60 -2.94 13.03 5.69
CA ILE A 60 -3.28 13.66 4.43
C ILE A 60 -3.05 15.17 4.55
N THR A 61 -2.27 15.73 3.62
CA THR A 61 -2.14 17.18 3.46
C THR A 61 -2.74 17.60 2.13
N VAL A 62 -3.58 18.62 2.14
CA VAL A 62 -4.15 19.20 0.92
C VAL A 62 -3.86 20.69 0.89
N GLU A 63 -3.37 21.15 -0.25
CA GLU A 63 -3.13 22.57 -0.55
C GLU A 63 -4.12 23.06 -1.60
N VAL A 64 -4.74 24.20 -1.31
CA VAL A 64 -5.71 24.86 -2.18
C VAL A 64 -5.20 26.26 -2.49
N TYR A 65 -4.88 26.54 -3.74
CA TYR A 65 -4.38 27.84 -4.17
C TYR A 65 -5.33 28.52 -5.14
N TYR A 66 -5.82 29.70 -4.77
CA TYR A 66 -6.73 30.48 -5.60
C TYR A 66 -5.96 31.30 -6.65
N THR A 67 -6.19 31.00 -7.93
CA THR A 67 -5.63 31.73 -9.09
C THR A 67 -6.50 32.92 -9.50
N ALA A 68 -7.79 32.90 -9.11
CA ALA A 68 -8.75 33.98 -9.29
C ALA A 68 -9.64 34.09 -8.04
N ASN A 69 -10.43 35.16 -7.93
CA ASN A 69 -11.43 35.25 -6.86
C ASN A 69 -12.58 34.27 -7.13
N SER A 70 -12.92 33.45 -6.15
CA SER A 70 -14.14 32.66 -6.25
C SER A 70 -15.41 33.53 -6.17
N SER A 71 -16.49 33.02 -6.72
CA SER A 71 -17.80 33.66 -6.67
C SER A 71 -18.36 33.77 -5.24
N GLN A 72 -17.87 32.91 -4.32
CA GLN A 72 -18.30 32.85 -2.92
C GLN A 72 -17.11 33.12 -1.98
N SER A 73 -17.38 33.78 -0.86
CA SER A 73 -16.35 34.08 0.18
C SER A 73 -15.91 32.85 0.97
N THR A 74 -16.60 31.72 0.82
CA THR A 74 -16.28 30.44 1.46
C THR A 74 -16.58 29.34 0.48
N ASN A 75 -15.62 28.45 0.30
CA ASN A 75 -15.77 27.19 -0.45
C ASN A 75 -15.62 25.99 0.47
N TYR A 76 -15.74 24.78 -0.06
CA TYR A 76 -15.74 23.55 0.72
C TYR A 76 -14.76 22.55 0.11
N LEU A 77 -13.84 22.04 0.94
CA LEU A 77 -12.91 21.00 0.60
C LEU A 77 -13.48 19.66 1.01
N THR A 78 -13.62 18.74 0.05
CA THR A 78 -14.03 17.35 0.29
C THR A 78 -12.89 16.41 -0.04
N ILE A 79 -12.62 15.45 0.84
CA ILE A 79 -11.67 14.36 0.62
C ILE A 79 -12.43 13.05 0.65
N MET A 80 -12.29 12.25 -0.40
CA MET A 80 -12.94 10.94 -0.55
C MET A 80 -11.89 9.84 -0.65
N MET A 81 -12.13 8.72 0.04
CA MET A 81 -11.38 7.49 -0.13
C MET A 81 -12.11 6.58 -1.11
N LEU A 82 -11.43 6.20 -2.18
CA LEU A 82 -11.89 5.23 -3.16
C LEU A 82 -11.08 3.94 -3.02
N GLN A 83 -11.59 2.85 -3.56
CA GLN A 83 -10.87 1.58 -3.63
C GLN A 83 -11.09 0.92 -4.98
N ASP A 84 -10.01 0.41 -5.54
CA ASP A 84 -9.97 -0.40 -6.75
C ASP A 84 -10.02 -1.89 -6.44
N SER A 85 -10.22 -2.69 -7.49
CA SER A 85 -10.15 -4.15 -7.46
C SER A 85 -11.13 -4.86 -6.52
N ILE A 86 -12.28 -4.24 -6.22
CA ILE A 86 -13.32 -4.87 -5.40
C ILE A 86 -14.08 -5.88 -6.24
N LEU A 87 -14.07 -7.14 -5.80
CA LEU A 87 -14.84 -8.21 -6.45
C LEU A 87 -16.30 -8.18 -5.99
N GLY A 88 -17.22 -8.24 -6.95
CA GLY A 88 -18.64 -8.24 -6.64
C GLY A 88 -19.53 -8.61 -7.84
N ASN A 89 -20.82 -8.73 -7.58
CA ASN A 89 -21.79 -8.98 -8.64
C ASN A 89 -22.09 -7.71 -9.41
N GLN A 90 -22.17 -7.82 -10.74
CA GLN A 90 -22.54 -6.73 -11.63
C GLN A 90 -23.56 -7.21 -12.67
N SER A 91 -24.72 -6.55 -12.72
CA SER A 91 -25.69 -6.80 -13.79
C SER A 91 -25.12 -6.37 -15.14
N GLY A 92 -25.26 -7.21 -16.17
CA GLY A 92 -24.71 -6.92 -17.49
C GLY A 92 -23.20 -7.09 -17.62
N ASN A 93 -22.56 -7.80 -16.70
CA ASN A 93 -21.12 -8.08 -16.69
C ASN A 93 -20.61 -8.72 -18.01
N TYR A 94 -21.47 -9.45 -18.73
CA TYR A 94 -21.16 -10.07 -20.03
C TYR A 94 -20.84 -9.06 -21.13
N TYR A 95 -21.20 -7.79 -20.98
CA TYR A 95 -20.79 -6.73 -21.92
C TYR A 95 -19.33 -6.29 -21.71
N ASN A 96 -18.69 -6.67 -20.59
CA ASN A 96 -17.34 -6.26 -20.26
C ASN A 96 -16.53 -7.42 -19.67
N PRO A 97 -16.28 -8.48 -20.48
CA PRO A 97 -15.66 -9.70 -19.99
C PRO A 97 -14.21 -9.51 -19.49
N SER A 98 -13.52 -8.48 -19.94
CA SER A 98 -12.16 -8.14 -19.48
C SER A 98 -12.11 -7.69 -18.02
N GLN A 99 -13.25 -7.28 -17.45
CA GLN A 99 -13.38 -6.90 -16.04
C GLN A 99 -13.81 -8.07 -15.15
N MET A 100 -13.83 -9.29 -15.67
CA MET A 100 -14.24 -10.48 -14.90
C MET A 100 -13.02 -11.23 -14.36
N LEU A 101 -13.06 -11.53 -13.06
CA LEU A 101 -12.08 -12.37 -12.37
C LEU A 101 -12.82 -13.41 -11.52
N ASN A 102 -12.55 -14.70 -11.74
CA ASN A 102 -13.16 -15.81 -10.98
C ASN A 102 -14.70 -15.77 -10.92
N GLY A 103 -15.34 -15.32 -12.02
CA GLY A 103 -16.81 -15.22 -12.12
C GLY A 103 -17.43 -14.00 -11.46
N GLN A 104 -16.63 -13.12 -10.88
CA GLN A 104 -17.06 -11.85 -10.30
C GLN A 104 -16.55 -10.67 -11.12
N TYR A 105 -17.25 -9.55 -11.07
CA TYR A 105 -16.83 -8.30 -11.69
C TYR A 105 -15.82 -7.58 -10.81
N VAL A 106 -14.77 -7.02 -11.41
CA VAL A 106 -13.75 -6.22 -10.74
C VAL A 106 -14.20 -4.75 -10.79
N HIS A 107 -14.70 -4.25 -9.67
CA HIS A 107 -15.13 -2.85 -9.56
C HIS A 107 -13.90 -1.96 -9.29
N GLN A 108 -13.87 -0.81 -9.99
CA GLN A 108 -12.81 0.20 -9.85
C GLN A 108 -13.40 1.51 -9.32
N HIS A 109 -12.59 2.31 -8.63
CA HIS A 109 -12.93 3.63 -8.10
C HIS A 109 -14.21 3.64 -7.23
N VAL A 110 -14.41 2.59 -6.45
CA VAL A 110 -15.56 2.48 -5.57
C VAL A 110 -15.41 3.44 -4.40
N LEU A 111 -16.35 4.37 -4.22
CA LEU A 111 -16.38 5.24 -3.05
C LEU A 111 -16.53 4.40 -1.77
N ARG A 112 -15.55 4.48 -0.89
CA ARG A 112 -15.55 3.76 0.38
C ARG A 112 -15.96 4.64 1.54
N ASP A 113 -15.37 5.83 1.65
CA ASP A 113 -15.67 6.76 2.74
C ASP A 113 -15.36 8.21 2.32
N VAL A 114 -15.80 9.15 3.18
CA VAL A 114 -15.51 10.56 3.05
C VAL A 114 -14.76 11.00 4.31
N VAL A 115 -13.49 11.41 4.14
CA VAL A 115 -12.60 11.79 5.26
C VAL A 115 -13.06 13.08 5.94
N THR A 116 -13.54 14.04 5.15
CA THR A 116 -14.16 15.29 5.61
C THR A 116 -15.64 15.07 5.95
N SER A 117 -16.37 16.14 6.29
CA SER A 117 -17.83 16.08 6.26
C SER A 117 -18.34 15.77 4.84
N THR A 118 -19.52 15.13 4.73
CA THR A 118 -20.08 14.65 3.44
C THR A 118 -20.16 15.74 2.38
N TRP A 119 -20.34 16.98 2.78
CA TRP A 119 -20.45 18.14 1.88
C TRP A 119 -19.23 19.05 1.90
N GLY A 120 -18.13 18.56 2.48
CA GLY A 120 -16.86 19.26 2.61
C GLY A 120 -16.72 20.06 3.90
N ASP A 121 -15.48 20.42 4.21
CA ASP A 121 -15.11 21.30 5.30
C ASP A 121 -14.87 22.71 4.77
N GLU A 122 -15.26 23.72 5.53
CA GLU A 122 -15.14 25.12 5.10
C GLU A 122 -13.69 25.54 4.89
N ILE A 123 -13.45 26.22 3.78
CA ILE A 123 -12.17 26.88 3.47
C ILE A 123 -12.41 28.34 3.07
N SER A 124 -11.60 29.23 3.65
CA SER A 124 -11.62 30.68 3.41
C SER A 124 -10.27 31.29 3.82
N PRO A 125 -9.89 32.46 3.28
CA PRO A 125 -10.55 33.26 2.26
C PRO A 125 -10.38 32.65 0.86
N THR A 126 -11.24 33.04 -0.10
CA THR A 126 -11.30 32.48 -1.46
C THR A 126 -10.86 33.51 -2.53
N THR A 127 -9.98 34.43 -2.13
CA THR A 127 -9.47 35.49 -3.00
C THR A 127 -8.19 35.05 -3.72
N ALA A 128 -7.98 35.57 -4.91
CA ALA A 128 -6.77 35.31 -5.73
C ALA A 128 -5.48 35.52 -4.91
N GLY A 129 -4.52 34.62 -5.06
CA GLY A 129 -3.25 34.60 -4.32
C GLY A 129 -3.31 33.92 -2.95
N THR A 130 -4.48 33.50 -2.50
CA THR A 130 -4.62 32.77 -1.22
C THR A 130 -4.17 31.31 -1.36
N LEU A 131 -3.29 30.87 -0.47
CA LEU A 131 -2.94 29.46 -0.26
C LEU A 131 -3.54 28.98 1.06
N ILE A 132 -4.28 27.90 1.03
CA ILE A 132 -4.86 27.24 2.20
C ILE A 132 -4.28 25.82 2.29
N THR A 133 -3.67 25.49 3.44
CA THR A 133 -3.21 24.12 3.73
C THR A 133 -4.11 23.50 4.79
N LYS A 134 -4.57 22.27 4.55
CA LYS A 134 -5.36 21.47 5.50
C LYS A 134 -4.69 20.14 5.73
N ASN A 135 -4.62 19.72 7.00
CA ASN A 135 -4.06 18.43 7.40
C ASN A 135 -5.16 17.59 8.06
N TYR A 136 -5.18 16.31 7.71
CA TYR A 136 -6.15 15.33 8.23
C TYR A 136 -5.42 14.05 8.62
N THR A 137 -5.76 13.54 9.80
CA THR A 137 -5.39 12.19 10.23
C THR A 137 -6.64 11.33 10.12
N TYR A 138 -6.59 10.30 9.27
CA TYR A 138 -7.74 9.43 9.02
C TYR A 138 -7.42 7.99 9.38
N GLN A 139 -8.20 7.43 10.33
CA GLN A 139 -8.12 6.02 10.70
C GLN A 139 -8.91 5.17 9.71
N ILE A 140 -8.23 4.37 8.90
CA ILE A 140 -8.85 3.55 7.86
C ILE A 140 -9.44 2.28 8.51
N PRO A 141 -10.76 2.06 8.43
CA PRO A 141 -11.38 0.87 8.98
C PRO A 141 -10.96 -0.39 8.23
N GLU A 142 -10.97 -1.56 8.89
CA GLU A 142 -10.66 -2.84 8.26
C GLU A 142 -11.68 -3.23 7.19
N SER A 143 -12.95 -2.89 7.41
CA SER A 143 -14.04 -3.16 6.47
C SER A 143 -15.10 -2.06 6.51
N ILE A 144 -15.78 -1.83 5.38
CA ILE A 144 -16.83 -0.83 5.25
C ILE A 144 -18.05 -1.46 4.59
N GLY A 145 -19.25 -1.10 5.10
CA GLY A 145 -20.55 -1.53 4.60
C GLY A 145 -21.29 -2.47 5.53
N VAL A 146 -22.58 -2.63 5.27
CA VAL A 146 -23.50 -3.49 6.06
C VAL A 146 -24.22 -4.45 5.13
N PRO A 147 -24.58 -5.67 5.60
CA PRO A 147 -24.43 -6.20 6.96
C PRO A 147 -23.04 -6.78 7.27
N ASN A 148 -22.26 -7.21 6.27
CA ASN A 148 -21.06 -7.99 6.48
C ASN A 148 -19.76 -7.21 6.22
N GLY A 149 -19.87 -5.98 5.70
CA GLY A 149 -18.72 -5.19 5.28
C GLY A 149 -17.98 -5.78 4.07
N VAL A 150 -17.18 -4.94 3.41
CA VAL A 150 -16.19 -5.34 2.42
C VAL A 150 -14.84 -4.87 2.93
N GLU A 151 -13.83 -5.70 2.88
CA GLU A 151 -12.49 -5.38 3.32
C GLU A 151 -11.94 -4.14 2.63
N VAL A 152 -11.20 -3.33 3.37
CA VAL A 152 -10.44 -2.20 2.83
C VAL A 152 -8.99 -2.63 2.65
N ASP A 153 -8.62 -2.91 1.41
CA ASP A 153 -7.25 -3.25 1.02
C ASP A 153 -6.43 -1.97 0.83
N LEU A 154 -5.47 -1.76 1.70
CA LEU A 154 -4.62 -0.56 1.71
C LEU A 154 -3.76 -0.40 0.45
N ASN A 155 -3.48 -1.48 -0.28
CA ASN A 155 -2.73 -1.42 -1.53
C ASN A 155 -3.57 -0.96 -2.74
N ASN A 156 -4.90 -0.94 -2.57
CA ASN A 156 -5.85 -0.62 -3.63
C ASN A 156 -6.71 0.62 -3.31
N ILE A 157 -6.35 1.39 -2.29
CA ILE A 157 -7.03 2.65 -1.98
C ILE A 157 -6.34 3.84 -2.66
N LEU A 158 -7.13 4.84 -2.98
CA LEU A 158 -6.69 6.15 -3.42
C LEU A 158 -7.55 7.24 -2.77
N PHE A 159 -7.02 8.45 -2.69
CA PHE A 159 -7.73 9.59 -2.15
C PHE A 159 -7.91 10.64 -3.24
N LEU A 160 -9.08 11.26 -3.27
CA LEU A 160 -9.38 12.42 -4.11
C LEU A 160 -9.69 13.62 -3.22
N ALA A 161 -9.14 14.79 -3.55
CA ALA A 161 -9.53 16.06 -2.95
C ALA A 161 -10.14 16.96 -4.00
N PHE A 162 -11.25 17.61 -3.67
CA PHE A 162 -11.88 18.57 -4.57
C PHE A 162 -12.50 19.73 -3.81
N VAL A 163 -12.50 20.89 -4.46
CA VAL A 163 -13.10 22.13 -3.93
C VAL A 163 -14.42 22.40 -4.64
N THR A 164 -15.45 22.73 -3.85
CA THR A 164 -16.77 23.06 -4.36
C THR A 164 -17.30 24.33 -3.74
N GLU A 165 -18.27 24.94 -4.37
CA GLU A 165 -19.17 25.89 -3.72
C GLU A 165 -20.08 25.17 -2.69
N LYS A 166 -20.75 25.96 -1.84
CA LYS A 166 -21.65 25.41 -0.81
C LYS A 166 -22.79 24.59 -1.41
N TYR A 167 -22.97 23.36 -0.89
CA TYR A 167 -24.15 22.58 -1.18
C TYR A 167 -25.38 23.16 -0.45
N ASP A 168 -26.39 23.56 -1.19
CA ASP A 168 -27.63 24.14 -0.69
C ASP A 168 -28.87 23.29 -1.01
N GLY A 169 -28.66 22.04 -1.44
CA GLY A 169 -29.72 21.14 -1.88
C GLY A 169 -29.97 21.16 -3.39
N THR A 170 -29.26 22.00 -4.14
CA THR A 170 -29.32 21.99 -5.61
C THR A 170 -28.14 21.25 -6.20
N PRO A 171 -28.30 20.48 -7.28
CA PRO A 171 -27.19 19.76 -7.92
C PRO A 171 -26.26 20.64 -8.77
N THR A 172 -26.53 21.96 -8.84
CA THR A 172 -25.74 22.92 -9.63
C THR A 172 -24.66 23.64 -8.82
N ARG A 173 -23.92 22.91 -8.01
CA ARG A 173 -22.74 23.44 -7.32
C ARG A 173 -21.49 22.77 -7.90
N PRO A 174 -20.90 23.39 -8.93
CA PRO A 174 -19.82 22.78 -9.66
C PRO A 174 -18.62 22.51 -8.75
N ILE A 175 -17.91 21.46 -9.09
CA ILE A 175 -16.57 21.22 -8.56
C ILE A 175 -15.64 22.22 -9.25
N LEU A 176 -14.98 23.07 -8.47
CA LEU A 176 -14.10 24.11 -8.98
C LEU A 176 -12.78 23.55 -9.49
N ASN A 177 -12.23 22.56 -8.78
CA ASN A 177 -11.11 21.73 -9.23
C ASN A 177 -11.01 20.45 -8.37
N VAL A 178 -10.25 19.47 -8.85
CA VAL A 178 -10.03 18.17 -8.22
C VAL A 178 -8.59 17.72 -8.45
N CYS A 179 -8.02 17.00 -7.49
CA CYS A 179 -6.79 16.23 -7.66
C CYS A 179 -6.95 14.83 -7.08
N GLU A 180 -6.23 13.89 -7.63
CA GLU A 180 -5.85 12.68 -6.93
C GLU A 180 -4.74 13.04 -5.93
N ILE A 181 -4.87 12.58 -4.70
CA ILE A 181 -3.86 12.81 -3.66
C ILE A 181 -2.77 11.77 -3.87
N GLU A 182 -1.60 12.22 -4.26
CA GLU A 182 -0.48 11.35 -4.56
C GLU A 182 0.06 10.71 -3.27
N GLY A 183 0.14 9.38 -3.26
CA GLY A 183 0.89 8.65 -2.25
C GLY A 183 2.38 8.81 -2.52
N LEU A 184 3.17 9.02 -1.48
CA LEU A 184 4.61 8.82 -1.60
C LEU A 184 4.83 7.31 -1.72
N GLU A 185 5.29 6.87 -2.91
CA GLU A 185 5.63 5.46 -3.13
C GLU A 185 6.53 4.94 -2.01
N PRO A 186 6.18 3.84 -1.35
CA PRO A 186 7.01 3.28 -0.31
C PRO A 186 8.38 2.87 -0.87
N ILE A 187 9.41 2.99 -0.06
CA ILE A 187 10.70 2.36 -0.34
C ILE A 187 10.67 0.99 0.33
N ILE A 188 10.79 -0.06 -0.48
CA ILE A 188 10.74 -1.44 0.01
C ILE A 188 12.15 -2.02 -0.06
N TYR A 189 12.60 -2.60 1.05
CA TYR A 189 13.83 -3.37 1.16
C TYR A 189 13.48 -4.84 1.36
N ASP A 190 13.73 -5.66 0.34
CA ASP A 190 13.68 -7.12 0.43
C ASP A 190 15.09 -7.61 0.73
N VAL A 191 15.30 -8.14 1.93
CA VAL A 191 16.63 -8.50 2.46
C VAL A 191 16.63 -9.95 2.91
N GLU A 192 17.73 -10.63 2.60
CA GLU A 192 17.98 -12.00 3.01
C GLU A 192 19.27 -12.06 3.84
N ILE A 193 19.21 -12.68 5.01
CA ILE A 193 20.36 -12.91 5.89
C ILE A 193 20.37 -14.34 6.41
N CYS A 194 21.49 -14.76 6.96
CA CYS A 194 21.64 -16.04 7.61
C CYS A 194 21.39 -15.96 9.12
N GLN A 195 20.94 -17.05 9.72
CA GLN A 195 20.85 -17.17 11.18
C GLN A 195 22.20 -16.84 11.84
N GLY A 196 22.15 -15.99 12.87
CA GLY A 196 23.35 -15.47 13.56
C GLY A 196 23.80 -14.11 13.07
N GLU A 197 23.30 -13.64 11.92
CA GLU A 197 23.55 -12.29 11.43
C GLU A 197 22.54 -11.29 11.98
N SER A 198 22.85 -10.01 11.84
CA SER A 198 21.99 -8.89 12.22
C SER A 198 21.83 -7.96 11.02
N TYR A 199 20.66 -7.32 10.91
CA TYR A 199 20.42 -6.29 9.91
C TYR A 199 20.25 -4.93 10.58
N ASN A 200 21.20 -4.02 10.36
CA ASN A 200 21.30 -2.70 10.99
C ASN A 200 21.49 -1.59 9.95
N GLU A 201 20.65 -1.60 8.90
CA GLU A 201 20.72 -0.66 7.79
C GLU A 201 19.35 -0.03 7.54
N ASN A 202 19.32 1.04 6.74
CA ASN A 202 18.10 1.71 6.28
C ASN A 202 17.11 2.09 7.40
N GLY A 203 17.65 2.42 8.58
CA GLY A 203 16.85 2.82 9.75
C GLY A 203 16.28 1.66 10.58
N PHE A 204 16.53 0.42 10.18
CA PHE A 204 16.13 -0.77 10.95
C PHE A 204 17.29 -1.27 11.81
N ASN A 205 16.96 -1.89 12.94
CA ASN A 205 17.92 -2.48 13.87
C ASN A 205 17.37 -3.83 14.40
N ILE A 206 17.66 -4.89 13.66
CA ILE A 206 17.18 -6.25 13.96
C ILE A 206 18.42 -7.11 14.32
N ASN A 207 18.57 -7.39 15.60
CA ASN A 207 19.74 -8.07 16.12
C ASN A 207 19.49 -9.57 16.25
N ASN A 208 20.29 -10.38 15.58
CA ASN A 208 20.31 -11.84 15.65
C ASN A 208 18.91 -12.48 15.65
N PRO A 209 18.07 -12.21 14.63
CA PRO A 209 16.73 -12.76 14.55
C PRO A 209 16.76 -14.28 14.36
N ALA A 210 15.72 -14.97 14.86
CA ALA A 210 15.54 -16.39 14.59
C ALA A 210 15.21 -16.63 13.10
N PRO A 211 15.41 -17.84 12.56
CA PRO A 211 14.99 -18.15 11.19
C PRO A 211 13.48 -17.90 10.97
N GLY A 212 13.13 -17.27 9.84
CA GLY A 212 11.76 -16.89 9.51
C GLY A 212 11.69 -15.63 8.68
N THR A 213 10.48 -15.12 8.47
CA THR A 213 10.22 -13.85 7.78
C THR A 213 9.78 -12.77 8.76
N TYR A 214 10.30 -11.58 8.61
CA TYR A 214 10.01 -10.41 9.44
C TYR A 214 9.55 -9.27 8.53
N HIS A 215 8.55 -8.52 8.99
CA HIS A 215 8.07 -7.32 8.34
C HIS A 215 8.13 -6.18 9.36
N ASP A 216 8.76 -5.09 8.97
CA ASP A 216 8.84 -3.89 9.78
C ASP A 216 8.69 -2.65 8.89
N SER A 217 8.24 -1.52 9.45
CA SER A 217 8.07 -0.30 8.69
C SER A 217 8.12 0.94 9.58
N TYR A 218 8.57 2.04 9.00
CA TYR A 218 8.49 3.36 9.63
C TYR A 218 8.29 4.45 8.57
N ILE A 219 7.94 5.65 9.01
CA ILE A 219 7.83 6.84 8.15
C ILE A 219 9.11 7.65 8.31
N ASN A 220 9.80 7.96 7.19
CA ASN A 220 10.99 8.78 7.20
C ASN A 220 10.66 10.29 7.32
N GLU A 221 11.70 11.13 7.39
CA GLU A 221 11.54 12.60 7.52
C GLU A 221 10.79 13.24 6.35
N ASP A 222 10.82 12.63 5.15
CA ASP A 222 10.10 13.10 3.97
C ASP A 222 8.63 12.66 3.96
N GLY A 223 8.15 11.95 4.99
CA GLY A 223 6.81 11.39 5.06
C GLY A 223 6.60 10.13 4.22
N ARG A 224 7.67 9.49 3.73
CA ARG A 224 7.60 8.27 2.92
C ARG A 224 7.64 7.03 3.81
N SER A 225 6.80 6.05 3.52
CA SER A 225 6.85 4.74 4.17
C SER A 225 8.09 3.98 3.73
N ILE A 226 8.88 3.51 4.70
CA ILE A 226 10.02 2.63 4.51
C ILE A 226 9.61 1.25 5.03
N ILE A 227 9.65 0.23 4.18
CA ILE A 227 9.19 -1.12 4.49
C ILE A 227 10.37 -2.08 4.38
N LEU A 228 10.55 -2.93 5.37
CA LEU A 228 11.52 -4.02 5.37
C LEU A 228 10.79 -5.36 5.32
N ASN A 229 11.14 -6.19 4.35
CA ASN A 229 10.81 -7.61 4.27
C ASN A 229 12.12 -8.38 4.48
N LEU A 230 12.36 -8.89 5.68
CA LEU A 230 13.57 -9.61 6.03
C LEU A 230 13.31 -11.11 6.08
N THR A 231 14.06 -11.88 5.31
CA THR A 231 14.07 -13.34 5.38
C THR A 231 15.36 -13.82 6.04
N VAL A 232 15.23 -14.61 7.10
CA VAL A 232 16.35 -15.19 7.83
C VAL A 232 16.40 -16.69 7.55
N TYR A 233 17.43 -17.12 6.85
CA TYR A 233 17.63 -18.53 6.53
C TYR A 233 18.33 -19.26 7.66
N PRO A 234 17.91 -20.51 7.98
CA PRO A 234 18.54 -21.29 9.01
C PRO A 234 19.96 -21.73 8.60
N THR A 235 20.88 -21.78 9.54
CA THR A 235 22.12 -22.55 9.45
C THR A 235 21.90 -23.95 9.97
N HIS A 236 22.70 -24.91 9.50
CA HIS A 236 22.58 -26.31 9.90
C HIS A 236 23.90 -26.80 10.46
N GLU A 237 23.83 -27.57 11.55
CA GLU A 237 24.96 -28.30 12.07
C GLU A 237 24.67 -29.80 11.99
N ARG A 238 25.63 -30.57 11.50
CA ARG A 238 25.54 -32.03 11.41
C ARG A 238 26.81 -32.69 11.90
N SER A 239 26.69 -33.55 12.92
CA SER A 239 27.75 -34.38 13.41
C SER A 239 27.71 -35.76 12.73
N LEU A 240 28.84 -36.20 12.21
CA LEU A 240 29.07 -37.52 11.66
C LEU A 240 30.09 -38.25 12.56
N GLN A 241 29.86 -39.53 12.80
CA GLN A 241 30.77 -40.36 13.64
C GLN A 241 31.06 -41.67 12.92
N THR A 242 32.31 -42.08 12.97
CA THR A 242 32.75 -43.38 12.42
C THR A 242 34.00 -43.87 13.17
N SER A 243 34.41 -45.10 12.88
CA SER A 243 35.63 -45.67 13.46
C SER A 243 36.45 -46.49 12.46
N ILE A 244 37.78 -46.54 12.65
CA ILE A 244 38.71 -47.37 11.88
C ILE A 244 39.73 -47.99 12.84
N CYS A 245 40.57 -48.94 12.35
CA CYS A 245 41.73 -49.41 13.05
C CYS A 245 42.98 -48.55 12.74
N GLU A 246 43.90 -48.47 13.64
CA GLU A 246 45.16 -47.78 13.46
C GLU A 246 45.93 -48.27 12.22
N GLY A 247 46.58 -47.38 11.50
CA GLY A 247 47.28 -47.65 10.25
C GLY A 247 46.41 -47.62 8.98
N ASN A 248 45.10 -47.38 9.11
CA ASN A 248 44.23 -47.18 7.94
C ASN A 248 44.00 -45.70 7.71
N ASP A 249 43.84 -45.30 6.45
CA ASP A 249 43.40 -43.97 6.06
C ASP A 249 41.86 -43.93 6.03
N PHE A 250 41.29 -42.75 6.31
CA PHE A 250 39.86 -42.51 6.19
C PHE A 250 39.59 -41.30 5.30
N HIS A 251 38.76 -41.50 4.26
CA HIS A 251 38.29 -40.47 3.34
C HIS A 251 36.78 -40.51 3.19
N TYR A 252 36.13 -39.35 3.45
CA TYR A 252 34.72 -39.18 3.25
C TYR A 252 34.41 -37.73 2.83
N GLY A 253 34.12 -37.51 1.56
CA GLY A 253 33.89 -36.17 1.02
C GLY A 253 35.11 -35.27 1.20
N ALA A 254 34.96 -34.18 1.96
CA ALA A 254 36.03 -33.23 2.27
C ALA A 254 36.87 -33.63 3.50
N PHE A 255 36.49 -34.71 4.21
CA PHE A 255 37.22 -35.20 5.39
C PHE A 255 38.29 -36.20 4.99
N HIS A 256 39.52 -35.93 5.39
CA HIS A 256 40.70 -36.74 5.10
C HIS A 256 41.54 -36.93 6.36
N PHE A 257 41.69 -38.16 6.81
CA PHE A 257 42.57 -38.52 7.93
C PHE A 257 43.57 -39.56 7.39
N GLU A 258 44.85 -39.14 7.29
CA GLU A 258 45.94 -39.99 6.79
C GLU A 258 46.65 -40.64 7.97
N SER A 259 46.60 -41.97 8.04
CA SER A 259 47.24 -42.82 9.07
C SER A 259 47.11 -42.24 10.49
N PRO A 260 45.92 -41.89 10.95
CA PRO A 260 45.76 -41.30 12.29
C PRO A 260 46.10 -42.32 13.38
N SER A 261 46.75 -41.84 14.43
CA SER A 261 47.08 -42.68 15.60
C SER A 261 45.84 -43.07 16.39
N ALA A 262 45.90 -44.13 17.20
CA ALA A 262 44.83 -44.54 18.07
C ALA A 262 44.32 -43.36 18.93
N GLY A 263 43.00 -43.16 18.99
CA GLY A 263 42.35 -42.07 19.70
C GLY A 263 41.13 -41.50 18.99
N VAL A 264 40.64 -40.32 19.41
CA VAL A 264 39.53 -39.60 18.79
C VAL A 264 40.06 -38.38 18.06
N HIS A 265 39.71 -38.27 16.76
CA HIS A 265 40.09 -37.16 15.88
C HIS A 265 38.83 -36.45 15.39
N THR A 266 38.86 -35.13 15.36
CA THR A 266 37.76 -34.32 14.88
C THR A 266 38.21 -33.39 13.76
N GLN A 267 37.42 -33.28 12.71
CA GLN A 267 37.63 -32.34 11.60
C GLN A 267 36.31 -31.67 11.28
N GLU A 268 36.35 -30.37 11.00
CA GLU A 268 35.21 -29.57 10.62
C GLU A 268 35.26 -29.18 9.15
N ASN A 269 34.11 -29.12 8.51
CA ASN A 269 33.99 -28.60 7.15
C ASN A 269 32.73 -27.72 7.05
N ILE A 270 32.89 -26.58 6.41
CA ILE A 270 31.80 -25.62 6.18
C ILE A 270 31.33 -25.79 4.73
N LEU A 271 30.04 -26.02 4.57
CA LEU A 271 29.36 -26.06 3.29
C LEU A 271 28.34 -24.92 3.24
N GLN A 272 28.10 -24.35 2.07
CA GLN A 272 27.06 -23.35 1.90
C GLN A 272 25.74 -23.99 1.45
N THR A 273 24.65 -23.49 2.01
CA THR A 273 23.27 -23.79 1.53
C THR A 273 23.01 -23.13 0.18
N ILE A 274 21.89 -23.44 -0.43
CA ILE A 274 21.44 -22.78 -1.67
C ILE A 274 21.21 -21.28 -1.51
N HIS A 275 21.05 -20.78 -0.28
CA HIS A 275 20.91 -19.38 0.06
C HIS A 275 22.23 -18.73 0.53
N GLY A 276 23.36 -19.43 0.38
CA GLY A 276 24.67 -18.93 0.76
C GLY A 276 24.98 -19.00 2.26
N CYS A 277 24.07 -19.53 3.09
CA CYS A 277 24.31 -19.67 4.52
C CYS A 277 25.21 -20.84 4.85
N ASP A 278 26.13 -20.64 5.79
CA ASP A 278 27.07 -21.65 6.21
C ASP A 278 26.36 -22.80 6.96
N SER A 279 26.79 -24.02 6.65
CA SER A 279 26.38 -25.25 7.33
C SER A 279 27.61 -25.98 7.81
N LEU A 280 27.71 -26.23 9.12
CA LEU A 280 28.84 -26.88 9.74
C LEU A 280 28.64 -28.41 9.74
N ILE A 281 29.61 -29.15 9.20
CA ILE A 281 29.69 -30.60 9.34
C ILE A 281 30.90 -30.96 10.19
N ILE A 282 30.63 -31.67 11.26
CA ILE A 282 31.70 -32.13 12.20
C ILE A 282 31.87 -33.64 12.04
N MET A 283 33.03 -34.06 11.62
CA MET A 283 33.38 -35.48 11.53
C MET A 283 34.22 -35.88 12.76
N THR A 284 33.72 -36.86 13.51
CA THR A 284 34.45 -37.47 14.63
C THR A 284 34.88 -38.90 14.23
N LEU A 285 36.19 -39.12 14.11
CA LEU A 285 36.79 -40.41 13.80
C LEU A 285 37.36 -41.04 15.05
N THR A 286 36.94 -42.23 15.43
CA THR A 286 37.54 -43.02 16.49
C THR A 286 38.50 -44.06 15.88
N VAL A 287 39.78 -44.00 16.24
CA VAL A 287 40.81 -44.93 15.79
C VAL A 287 41.11 -45.94 16.90
N HIS A 288 40.83 -47.19 16.62
CA HIS A 288 41.11 -48.29 17.54
C HIS A 288 42.53 -48.81 17.31
N PRO A 289 43.25 -49.18 18.42
CA PRO A 289 44.57 -49.82 18.30
C PRO A 289 44.57 -51.08 17.47
#